data_7c1f2e025f2c3e0d890d37460eeb9d37
#
_entry.id   7c1f2e025f2c3e0d890d37460eeb9d37
#
_cell.length_a   1.000
_cell.length_b   1.000
_cell.length_c   1.000
_cell.angle_alpha   90.00
_cell.angle_beta   90.00
_cell.angle_gamma   90.00
#
_symmetry.space_group_name_H-M   'P 1'
#
loop_
_entity.id
_entity.type
_entity.pdbx_description
1 polymer ?
#
loop_
_entity_poly.entity_id
_entity_poly.type
_entity_poly.pdbx_seq_one_letter_code
_entity_poly.pdbx_strand_id
1 'polypeptide(L)'
;PGSFTRQGGVLIVYGEDGRELWRKPTPRLWRFHAPERGRRMAQVVDIMGDPRKEVLAVMGEGDLPVATVLSCFDFAGRELWRFTPSRDVRVEAEVFRPPFQVRAFAVRPGPSRQIAVISAHDAYFPSQLAILDGEGNVLAEYWHSGYFYSVRYADLDGDGKPELYAGGTSNARNMADLVVFDPDRVAGASREPPDYQLLGFEPGTEIARIFFPPTCLARATTQRNIVIGLRLMGRALIVETQEGPGSQALIHRHFTAGLALEAAEATDGFLTAHERYWRMGRIGHPWTLEEEESLRNIIRLIPPDS
;
A
#
# COMPACT_ATOMS: atom_id res chain seq x y z
N PRO A 1 20.65 -14.17 7.81
CA PRO A 1 20.08 -14.44 6.49
C PRO A 1 20.67 -13.50 5.43
N GLY A 2 21.00 -14.03 4.23
CA GLY A 2 21.49 -13.25 3.10
C GLY A 2 20.38 -12.90 2.10
N SER A 3 19.50 -13.86 1.83
CA SER A 3 18.44 -13.73 0.84
C SER A 3 17.25 -14.64 1.15
N PHE A 4 16.20 -14.51 0.35
CA PHE A 4 15.07 -15.43 0.36
C PHE A 4 14.51 -15.63 -1.05
N THR A 5 13.76 -16.71 -1.24
CA THR A 5 12.93 -16.95 -2.42
C THR A 5 11.57 -17.51 -2.01
N ARG A 6 10.60 -17.47 -2.92
CA ARG A 6 9.32 -18.14 -2.76
C ARG A 6 9.13 -19.17 -3.87
N GLN A 7 8.92 -20.43 -3.46
CA GLN A 7 8.69 -21.52 -4.38
C GLN A 7 7.50 -22.36 -3.90
N GLY A 8 6.54 -22.61 -4.78
CA GLY A 8 5.41 -23.50 -4.48
C GLY A 8 4.57 -23.12 -3.25
N GLY A 9 4.49 -21.82 -2.90
CA GLY A 9 3.78 -21.37 -1.69
C GLY A 9 4.60 -21.50 -0.41
N VAL A 10 5.92 -21.62 -0.52
CA VAL A 10 6.86 -21.72 0.60
C VAL A 10 7.87 -20.58 0.52
N LEU A 11 8.08 -19.87 1.62
CA LEU A 11 9.23 -18.96 1.83
C LEU A 11 10.44 -19.82 2.19
N ILE A 12 11.53 -19.67 1.45
CA ILE A 12 12.81 -20.34 1.73
C ILE A 12 13.84 -19.25 1.97
N VAL A 13 14.51 -19.31 3.11
CA VAL A 13 15.53 -18.35 3.52
C VAL A 13 16.91 -18.98 3.44
N TYR A 14 17.87 -18.25 2.89
CA TYR A 14 19.24 -18.68 2.66
C TYR A 14 20.22 -17.84 3.50
N GLY A 15 21.33 -18.47 3.88
CA GLY A 15 22.49 -17.78 4.43
C GLY A 15 23.23 -16.95 3.36
N GLU A 16 24.22 -16.19 3.79
CA GLU A 16 25.12 -15.46 2.87
C GLU A 16 25.97 -16.42 2.01
N ASP A 17 26.17 -17.64 2.46
CA ASP A 17 26.83 -18.75 1.75
C ASP A 17 25.92 -19.47 0.75
N GLY A 18 24.67 -19.03 0.61
CA GLY A 18 23.67 -19.63 -0.29
C GLY A 18 23.04 -20.93 0.21
N ARG A 19 23.39 -21.42 1.40
CA ARG A 19 22.75 -22.59 1.99
C ARG A 19 21.39 -22.24 2.54
N GLU A 20 20.43 -23.15 2.40
CA GLU A 20 19.11 -23.01 3.03
C GLU A 20 19.28 -23.04 4.56
N LEU A 21 18.73 -22.00 5.22
CA LEU A 21 18.65 -21.92 6.66
C LEU A 21 17.34 -22.54 7.18
N TRP A 22 16.22 -22.14 6.59
CA TRP A 22 14.90 -22.62 6.96
C TRP A 22 13.85 -22.32 5.89
N ARG A 23 12.67 -22.92 6.02
CA ARG A 23 11.51 -22.70 5.16
C ARG A 23 10.21 -22.69 5.95
N LYS A 24 9.22 -21.91 5.45
CA LYS A 24 7.88 -21.81 6.03
C LYS A 24 6.81 -21.66 4.95
N PRO A 25 5.57 -22.20 5.14
CA PRO A 25 4.48 -21.97 4.20
C PRO A 25 4.06 -20.49 4.18
N THR A 26 3.63 -20.00 3.01
CA THR A 26 3.18 -18.63 2.82
C THR A 26 1.69 -18.59 2.47
N PRO A 27 0.94 -17.55 2.91
CA PRO A 27 -0.45 -17.36 2.52
C PRO A 27 -0.59 -17.08 1.01
N ARG A 28 -1.78 -17.30 0.47
CA ARG A 28 -2.07 -17.03 -0.96
C ARG A 28 -1.83 -15.58 -1.36
N LEU A 29 -1.93 -14.66 -0.41
CA LEU A 29 -1.69 -13.22 -0.60
C LEU A 29 -0.31 -12.92 -1.19
N TRP A 30 0.69 -13.77 -0.97
CA TRP A 30 2.04 -13.60 -1.51
C TRP A 30 2.10 -13.58 -3.05
N ARG A 31 1.06 -14.01 -3.74
CA ARG A 31 0.95 -13.81 -5.20
C ARG A 31 1.00 -12.34 -5.63
N PHE A 32 0.73 -11.41 -4.70
CA PHE A 32 0.78 -9.97 -4.90
C PHE A 32 2.11 -9.34 -4.47
N HIS A 33 3.12 -10.15 -4.09
CA HIS A 33 4.44 -9.66 -3.74
C HIS A 33 5.07 -8.91 -4.92
N ALA A 34 5.27 -7.61 -4.76
CA ALA A 34 5.85 -6.70 -5.74
C ALA A 34 6.53 -5.54 -4.99
N PRO A 35 7.71 -5.77 -4.38
CA PRO A 35 8.37 -4.78 -3.52
C PRO A 35 8.75 -3.50 -4.26
N GLU A 36 9.01 -3.59 -5.56
CA GLU A 36 9.25 -2.44 -6.42
C GLU A 36 8.01 -1.54 -6.57
N ARG A 37 6.82 -2.10 -6.36
CA ARG A 37 5.52 -1.39 -6.37
C ARG A 37 4.99 -1.04 -4.98
N GLY A 38 5.80 -1.14 -3.92
CA GLY A 38 5.35 -0.87 -2.55
C GLY A 38 4.45 -1.97 -1.95
N ARG A 39 4.50 -3.18 -2.49
CA ARG A 39 3.74 -4.36 -1.98
C ARG A 39 4.70 -5.45 -1.53
N ARG A 40 5.41 -5.17 -0.46
CA ARG A 40 6.40 -6.08 0.10
C ARG A 40 5.75 -7.07 1.04
N MET A 41 6.04 -8.35 0.84
CA MET A 41 5.58 -9.46 1.69
C MET A 41 6.70 -10.10 2.51
N ALA A 42 7.97 -9.87 2.14
CA ALA A 42 9.12 -10.25 2.94
C ALA A 42 10.32 -9.34 2.68
N GLN A 43 11.20 -9.28 3.67
CA GLN A 43 12.49 -8.58 3.59
C GLN A 43 13.48 -9.20 4.57
N VAL A 44 14.72 -9.36 4.13
CA VAL A 44 15.87 -9.60 5.01
C VAL A 44 16.44 -8.23 5.38
N VAL A 45 16.51 -7.92 6.66
CA VAL A 45 16.89 -6.59 7.15
C VAL A 45 17.41 -6.68 8.59
N ASP A 46 18.39 -5.84 8.95
CA ASP A 46 18.75 -5.58 10.35
C ASP A 46 17.69 -4.64 10.95
N ILE A 47 16.74 -5.23 11.66
CA ILE A 47 15.69 -4.46 12.35
C ILE A 47 15.93 -4.34 13.84
N MET A 48 16.70 -5.26 14.42
CA MET A 48 17.01 -5.26 15.84
C MET A 48 18.23 -4.39 16.20
N GLY A 49 19.08 -4.05 15.21
CA GLY A 49 20.24 -3.20 15.42
C GLY A 49 21.48 -3.93 15.88
N ASP A 50 21.52 -5.20 15.66
CA ASP A 50 22.70 -6.01 15.86
C ASP A 50 23.29 -6.45 14.49
N PRO A 51 24.49 -7.06 14.41
CA PRO A 51 25.08 -7.49 13.14
C PRO A 51 24.30 -8.58 12.41
N ARG A 52 23.28 -9.14 13.03
CA ARG A 52 22.46 -10.21 12.46
C ARG A 52 21.25 -9.61 11.78
N LYS A 53 20.90 -10.13 10.62
CA LYS A 53 19.69 -9.72 9.91
C LYS A 53 18.55 -10.63 10.28
N GLU A 54 17.38 -10.05 10.48
CA GLU A 54 16.12 -10.76 10.64
C GLU A 54 15.41 -10.92 9.29
N VAL A 55 14.34 -11.70 9.34
CA VAL A 55 13.40 -11.84 8.23
C VAL A 55 12.03 -11.35 8.67
N LEU A 56 11.61 -10.21 8.12
CA LEU A 56 10.23 -9.77 8.21
C LEU A 56 9.43 -10.48 7.13
N ALA A 57 8.29 -11.07 7.46
CA ALA A 57 7.43 -11.75 6.49
C ALA A 57 5.95 -11.68 6.86
N VAL A 58 5.10 -11.48 5.86
CA VAL A 58 3.65 -11.59 6.00
C VAL A 58 3.29 -13.07 6.02
N MET A 59 2.77 -13.56 7.15
CA MET A 59 2.45 -14.97 7.37
C MET A 59 0.94 -15.19 7.51
N GLY A 60 0.48 -16.41 7.31
CA GLY A 60 -0.89 -16.80 7.65
C GLY A 60 -1.05 -16.98 9.16
N GLU A 61 -2.23 -16.69 9.68
CA GLU A 61 -2.57 -16.92 11.08
C GLU A 61 -3.43 -18.19 11.21
N GLY A 62 -2.82 -19.24 11.76
CA GLY A 62 -3.49 -20.54 11.96
C GLY A 62 -4.06 -21.14 10.67
N ASP A 63 -5.15 -21.86 10.80
CA ASP A 63 -5.89 -22.49 9.69
C ASP A 63 -6.84 -21.54 8.94
N LEU A 64 -6.88 -20.26 9.35
CA LEU A 64 -7.73 -19.25 8.71
C LEU A 64 -7.10 -18.79 7.39
N PRO A 65 -7.70 -19.10 6.24
CA PRO A 65 -7.09 -18.78 4.92
C PRO A 65 -7.04 -17.27 4.63
N VAL A 66 -7.69 -16.47 5.45
CA VAL A 66 -7.87 -15.02 5.25
C VAL A 66 -7.15 -14.16 6.28
N ALA A 67 -6.76 -14.68 7.45
CA ALA A 67 -6.01 -13.90 8.43
C ALA A 67 -4.52 -13.89 8.09
N THR A 68 -3.91 -12.73 8.04
CA THR A 68 -2.47 -12.55 7.84
C THR A 68 -1.88 -11.57 8.84
N VAL A 69 -0.65 -11.87 9.27
CA VAL A 69 0.11 -11.11 10.27
C VAL A 69 1.48 -10.75 9.72
N LEU A 70 2.14 -9.75 10.29
CA LEU A 70 3.56 -9.52 10.06
C LEU A 70 4.34 -10.22 11.16
N SER A 71 5.25 -11.13 10.80
CA SER A 71 6.14 -11.83 11.72
C SER A 71 7.59 -11.45 11.46
N CYS A 72 8.38 -11.35 12.53
CA CYS A 72 9.81 -11.22 12.51
C CYS A 72 10.46 -12.54 12.93
N PHE A 73 11.41 -13.03 12.15
CA PHE A 73 12.12 -14.27 12.41
C PHE A 73 13.63 -14.03 12.55
N ASP A 74 14.26 -14.72 13.48
CA ASP A 74 15.72 -14.76 13.59
C ASP A 74 16.36 -15.61 12.46
N PHE A 75 17.68 -15.68 12.47
CA PHE A 75 18.46 -16.46 11.50
C PHE A 75 18.14 -17.97 11.53
N ALA A 76 17.65 -18.49 12.66
CA ALA A 76 17.27 -19.89 12.83
C ALA A 76 15.79 -20.16 12.49
N GLY A 77 15.04 -19.13 12.10
CA GLY A 77 13.62 -19.23 11.78
C GLY A 77 12.69 -19.27 13.00
N ARG A 78 13.19 -18.90 14.19
CA ARG A 78 12.33 -18.71 15.36
C ARG A 78 11.62 -17.37 15.23
N GLU A 79 10.32 -17.34 15.49
CA GLU A 79 9.55 -16.10 15.54
C GLU A 79 9.96 -15.30 16.79
N LEU A 80 10.44 -14.08 16.59
CA LEU A 80 10.83 -13.16 17.65
C LEU A 80 9.61 -12.39 18.14
N TRP A 81 8.82 -11.88 17.21
CA TRP A 81 7.57 -11.19 17.49
C TRP A 81 6.60 -11.29 16.30
N ARG A 82 5.35 -10.93 16.59
CA ARG A 82 4.25 -10.94 15.62
C ARG A 82 3.37 -9.71 15.83
N PHE A 83 3.02 -9.03 14.75
CA PHE A 83 2.03 -7.97 14.74
C PHE A 83 0.72 -8.48 14.13
N THR A 84 -0.35 -8.38 14.89
CA THR A 84 -1.73 -8.68 14.48
C THR A 84 -2.59 -7.45 14.71
N PRO A 85 -3.19 -6.85 13.66
CA PRO A 85 -4.15 -5.76 13.84
C PRO A 85 -5.37 -6.26 14.62
N SER A 86 -5.72 -5.62 15.74
CA SER A 86 -6.67 -6.19 16.72
C SER A 86 -7.70 -5.22 17.28
N ARG A 87 -7.97 -4.11 16.59
CA ARG A 87 -8.88 -3.08 17.09
C ARG A 87 -10.26 -3.15 16.43
N ASP A 88 -11.33 -2.98 17.23
CA ASP A 88 -12.67 -2.71 16.72
C ASP A 88 -12.75 -1.29 16.15
N VAL A 89 -13.31 -1.14 14.96
CA VAL A 89 -13.50 0.15 14.29
C VAL A 89 -14.97 0.35 13.96
N ARG A 90 -15.50 1.55 14.20
CA ARG A 90 -16.91 1.89 13.97
C ARG A 90 -17.07 2.92 12.87
N VAL A 91 -18.07 2.67 12.01
CA VAL A 91 -18.63 3.65 11.07
C VAL A 91 -20.13 3.64 11.26
N GLU A 92 -20.73 4.76 11.67
CA GLU A 92 -22.14 4.81 12.06
C GLU A 92 -22.54 3.71 13.07
N ALA A 93 -23.47 2.84 12.68
CA ALA A 93 -23.93 1.70 13.49
C ALA A 93 -23.14 0.41 13.22
N GLU A 94 -22.29 0.39 12.22
CA GLU A 94 -21.51 -0.81 11.84
C GLU A 94 -20.21 -0.90 12.63
N VAL A 95 -19.88 -2.10 13.10
CA VAL A 95 -18.64 -2.39 13.83
C VAL A 95 -17.83 -3.42 13.05
N PHE A 96 -16.66 -3.00 12.59
CA PHE A 96 -15.68 -3.85 11.93
C PHE A 96 -14.75 -4.44 12.98
N ARG A 97 -14.81 -5.75 13.15
CA ARG A 97 -14.00 -6.49 14.12
C ARG A 97 -12.85 -7.23 13.46
N PRO A 98 -11.75 -7.49 14.18
CA PRO A 98 -10.71 -8.39 13.69
C PRO A 98 -11.30 -9.76 13.25
N PRO A 99 -10.64 -10.47 12.30
CA PRO A 99 -9.26 -10.23 11.86
C PRO A 99 -9.16 -9.20 10.73
N PHE A 100 -8.12 -8.36 10.82
CA PHE A 100 -7.63 -7.57 9.70
C PHE A 100 -6.47 -8.31 9.04
N GLN A 101 -6.32 -8.15 7.72
CA GLN A 101 -5.27 -8.80 6.95
C GLN A 101 -4.12 -7.83 6.71
N VAL A 102 -2.91 -8.16 7.14
CA VAL A 102 -1.71 -7.45 6.71
C VAL A 102 -1.54 -7.62 5.21
N ARG A 103 -1.45 -6.52 4.46
CA ARG A 103 -1.39 -6.49 2.99
C ARG A 103 0.01 -6.26 2.45
N ALA A 104 0.77 -5.39 3.08
CA ALA A 104 2.15 -5.09 2.75
C ALA A 104 2.82 -4.36 3.90
N PHE A 105 4.14 -4.22 3.82
CA PHE A 105 4.91 -3.39 4.73
C PHE A 105 6.05 -2.69 4.00
N ALA A 106 6.60 -1.65 4.62
CA ALA A 106 7.82 -0.98 4.21
C ALA A 106 8.69 -0.71 5.45
N VAL A 107 9.99 -0.91 5.32
CA VAL A 107 10.96 -0.54 6.37
C VAL A 107 11.50 0.84 6.06
N ARG A 108 11.50 1.74 7.05
CA ARG A 108 12.05 3.10 6.92
C ARG A 108 13.55 3.02 6.66
N PRO A 109 14.07 3.68 5.62
CA PRO A 109 15.51 3.81 5.40
C PRO A 109 16.18 4.56 6.57
N GLY A 110 17.44 4.23 6.82
CA GLY A 110 18.21 4.90 7.88
C GLY A 110 18.13 4.19 9.25
N PRO A 111 18.53 4.88 10.33
CA PRO A 111 18.72 4.26 11.63
C PRO A 111 17.45 4.04 12.46
N SER A 112 16.32 4.62 12.06
CA SER A 112 15.08 4.60 12.88
C SER A 112 14.45 3.22 13.02
N ARG A 113 14.73 2.28 12.09
CA ARG A 113 14.21 0.90 12.07
C ARG A 113 12.69 0.79 12.21
N GLN A 114 11.97 1.83 11.83
CA GLN A 114 10.50 1.80 11.83
C GLN A 114 9.97 0.98 10.67
N ILE A 115 8.86 0.31 10.92
CA ILE A 115 8.16 -0.51 9.92
C ILE A 115 6.76 0.06 9.75
N ALA A 116 6.44 0.53 8.55
CA ALA A 116 5.06 0.87 8.18
C ALA A 116 4.35 -0.39 7.69
N VAL A 117 3.22 -0.72 8.28
CA VAL A 117 2.42 -1.91 7.96
C VAL A 117 1.03 -1.46 7.56
N ILE A 118 0.57 -1.86 6.38
CA ILE A 118 -0.82 -1.68 5.97
C ILE A 118 -1.61 -2.97 6.15
N SER A 119 -2.80 -2.83 6.71
CA SER A 119 -3.76 -3.91 6.88
C SER A 119 -5.16 -3.46 6.49
N ALA A 120 -6.04 -4.38 6.14
CA ALA A 120 -7.41 -4.08 5.77
C ALA A 120 -8.36 -5.15 6.31
N HIS A 121 -9.58 -4.74 6.63
CA HIS A 121 -10.67 -5.66 6.91
C HIS A 121 -10.98 -6.53 5.69
N ASP A 122 -11.52 -7.71 5.89
CA ASP A 122 -11.82 -8.66 4.82
C ASP A 122 -12.76 -8.09 3.74
N ALA A 123 -13.66 -7.21 4.13
CA ALA A 123 -14.54 -6.46 3.22
C ALA A 123 -13.85 -5.29 2.48
N TYR A 124 -12.51 -5.17 2.51
CA TYR A 124 -11.72 -4.07 1.92
C TYR A 124 -11.94 -2.69 2.58
N PHE A 125 -12.52 -2.65 3.77
CA PHE A 125 -12.84 -1.42 4.50
C PHE A 125 -13.17 -1.77 5.96
N PRO A 126 -12.69 -1.02 6.96
CA PRO A 126 -11.63 0.00 6.87
C PRO A 126 -10.23 -0.61 6.73
N SER A 127 -9.22 0.23 6.51
CA SER A 127 -7.82 -0.17 6.56
C SER A 127 -7.01 0.64 7.58
N GLN A 128 -5.92 0.04 8.05
CA GLN A 128 -4.98 0.60 9.02
C GLN A 128 -3.61 0.78 8.38
N LEU A 129 -2.94 1.87 8.71
CA LEU A 129 -1.52 2.05 8.61
C LEU A 129 -0.96 2.08 10.04
N ALA A 130 -0.15 1.10 10.41
CA ALA A 130 0.54 1.05 11.70
C ALA A 130 2.03 1.31 11.52
N ILE A 131 2.63 2.06 12.42
CA ILE A 131 4.08 2.24 12.52
C ILE A 131 4.56 1.39 13.69
N LEU A 132 5.47 0.46 13.43
CA LEU A 132 6.06 -0.40 14.44
C LEU A 132 7.52 -0.04 14.66
N ASP A 133 8.03 -0.31 15.86
CA ASP A 133 9.47 -0.34 16.14
C ASP A 133 10.09 -1.69 15.70
N GLY A 134 11.40 -1.84 15.92
CA GLY A 134 12.12 -3.08 15.60
C GLY A 134 11.69 -4.29 16.45
N GLU A 135 11.08 -4.06 17.60
CA GLU A 135 10.58 -5.07 18.52
C GLU A 135 9.11 -5.47 18.24
N GLY A 136 8.48 -4.82 17.25
CA GLY A 136 7.10 -5.08 16.84
C GLY A 136 6.05 -4.34 17.67
N ASN A 137 6.44 -3.39 18.52
CA ASN A 137 5.50 -2.56 19.26
C ASN A 137 4.91 -1.49 18.35
N VAL A 138 3.60 -1.21 18.50
CA VAL A 138 2.91 -0.15 17.77
C VAL A 138 3.29 1.20 18.37
N LEU A 139 3.97 2.03 17.57
CA LEU A 139 4.33 3.39 17.92
C LEU A 139 3.22 4.38 17.55
N ALA A 140 2.55 4.14 16.42
CA ALA A 140 1.53 5.02 15.87
C ALA A 140 0.57 4.24 14.98
N GLU A 141 -0.65 4.78 14.81
CA GLU A 141 -1.64 4.22 13.89
C GLU A 141 -2.47 5.31 13.22
N TYR A 142 -2.79 5.06 11.95
CA TYR A 142 -3.75 5.86 11.19
C TYR A 142 -4.78 4.92 10.56
N TRP A 143 -6.04 5.33 10.61
CA TRP A 143 -7.16 4.57 10.07
C TRP A 143 -7.75 5.26 8.84
N HIS A 144 -7.98 4.48 7.81
CA HIS A 144 -8.45 4.95 6.52
C HIS A 144 -9.82 4.36 6.18
N SER A 145 -10.74 5.26 5.82
CA SER A 145 -12.06 4.90 5.32
C SER A 145 -12.03 4.51 3.85
N GLY A 146 -11.26 3.47 3.58
CA GLY A 146 -11.00 2.92 2.27
C GLY A 146 -10.07 1.72 2.37
N TYR A 147 -9.38 1.41 1.28
CA TYR A 147 -8.52 0.25 1.16
C TYR A 147 -7.10 0.63 0.76
N PHE A 148 -6.12 0.46 1.65
CA PHE A 148 -4.72 0.58 1.32
C PHE A 148 -4.20 -0.68 0.63
N TYR A 149 -3.47 -0.49 -0.47
CA TYR A 149 -2.94 -1.58 -1.30
C TYR A 149 -1.42 -1.59 -1.38
N SER A 150 -0.78 -0.43 -1.34
CA SER A 150 0.67 -0.25 -1.42
C SER A 150 1.16 0.76 -0.40
N VAL A 151 2.39 0.57 0.10
CA VAL A 151 3.05 1.46 1.06
C VAL A 151 4.53 1.58 0.74
N ARG A 152 5.08 2.81 0.85
CA ARG A 152 6.49 3.08 0.55
C ARG A 152 7.00 4.31 1.29
N TYR A 153 8.21 4.22 1.77
CA TYR A 153 9.01 5.39 2.14
C TYR A 153 9.75 5.93 0.91
N ALA A 154 9.76 7.23 0.73
CA ALA A 154 10.52 7.92 -0.32
C ALA A 154 10.92 9.33 0.12
N ASP A 155 12.16 9.71 -0.16
CA ASP A 155 12.70 11.06 0.00
C ASP A 155 12.76 11.68 -1.41
N LEU A 156 11.72 12.44 -1.77
CA LEU A 156 11.61 13.01 -3.11
C LEU A 156 12.35 14.35 -3.24
N ASP A 157 12.49 15.12 -2.16
CA ASP A 157 13.19 16.40 -2.17
C ASP A 157 14.68 16.27 -1.83
N GLY A 158 15.09 15.14 -1.25
CA GLY A 158 16.47 14.80 -0.95
C GLY A 158 16.99 15.46 0.31
N ASP A 159 16.11 15.80 1.25
CA ASP A 159 16.48 16.35 2.55
C ASP A 159 16.98 15.30 3.55
N GLY A 160 16.93 14.01 3.18
CA GLY A 160 17.34 12.87 4.01
C GLY A 160 16.25 12.37 4.95
N LYS A 161 15.03 12.93 4.88
CA LYS A 161 13.88 12.54 5.69
C LYS A 161 12.77 12.00 4.79
N PRO A 162 12.72 10.68 4.57
CA PRO A 162 11.73 10.12 3.67
C PRO A 162 10.31 10.28 4.22
N GLU A 163 9.39 10.80 3.41
CA GLU A 163 7.97 10.74 3.67
C GLU A 163 7.45 9.29 3.53
N LEU A 164 6.28 9.07 4.09
CA LEU A 164 5.56 7.80 3.97
C LEU A 164 4.35 7.96 3.06
N TYR A 165 4.30 7.16 2.02
CA TYR A 165 3.24 7.14 1.01
C TYR A 165 2.41 5.86 1.16
N ALA A 166 1.10 5.99 1.27
CA ALA A 166 0.15 4.87 1.25
C ALA A 166 -0.86 5.07 0.12
N GLY A 167 -0.94 4.11 -0.78
CA GLY A 167 -1.81 4.16 -1.95
C GLY A 167 -2.93 3.14 -1.89
N GLY A 168 -4.11 3.52 -2.38
CA GLY A 168 -5.28 2.67 -2.34
C GLY A 168 -6.51 3.25 -3.04
N THR A 169 -7.66 3.13 -2.40
CA THR A 169 -8.93 3.70 -2.86
C THR A 169 -9.73 4.23 -1.67
N SER A 170 -10.34 5.40 -1.84
CA SER A 170 -11.31 5.98 -0.91
C SER A 170 -12.71 5.45 -1.21
N ASN A 171 -13.38 4.89 -0.21
CA ASN A 171 -14.77 4.45 -0.35
C ASN A 171 -15.72 5.65 -0.44
N ALA A 172 -15.49 6.68 0.37
CA ALA A 172 -16.33 7.87 0.40
C ALA A 172 -16.37 8.62 -0.94
N ARG A 173 -15.23 8.65 -1.66
CA ARG A 173 -15.11 9.35 -2.95
C ARG A 173 -15.22 8.43 -4.15
N ASN A 174 -15.18 7.13 -3.93
CA ASN A 174 -15.17 6.12 -5.01
C ASN A 174 -14.04 6.34 -6.03
N MET A 175 -12.86 6.73 -5.53
CA MET A 175 -11.69 7.10 -6.35
C MET A 175 -10.43 6.49 -5.75
N ALA A 176 -9.45 6.19 -6.62
CA ALA A 176 -8.09 5.90 -6.19
C ALA A 176 -7.53 7.10 -5.41
N ASP A 177 -6.79 6.81 -4.33
CA ASP A 177 -6.16 7.85 -3.53
C ASP A 177 -4.73 7.50 -3.12
N LEU A 178 -3.95 8.55 -2.88
CA LEU A 178 -2.62 8.54 -2.31
C LEU A 178 -2.65 9.40 -1.07
N VAL A 179 -2.25 8.83 0.06
CA VAL A 179 -2.12 9.53 1.34
C VAL A 179 -0.64 9.65 1.68
N VAL A 180 -0.21 10.85 2.09
CA VAL A 180 1.19 11.16 2.38
C VAL A 180 1.32 11.61 3.83
N PHE A 181 2.34 11.09 4.52
CA PHE A 181 2.59 11.38 5.93
C PHE A 181 4.03 11.80 6.18
N ASP A 182 4.21 12.65 7.18
CA ASP A 182 5.43 12.69 7.97
C ASP A 182 5.44 11.41 8.83
N PRO A 183 6.40 10.49 8.66
CA PRO A 183 6.40 9.20 9.36
C PRO A 183 6.55 9.32 10.89
N ASP A 184 7.02 10.45 11.37
CA ASP A 184 7.18 10.72 12.82
C ASP A 184 5.90 11.30 13.45
N ARG A 185 4.85 11.58 12.64
CA ARG A 185 3.61 12.21 13.08
C ARG A 185 2.35 11.45 12.66
N VAL A 186 2.46 10.18 12.33
CA VAL A 186 1.31 9.36 11.90
C VAL A 186 0.32 9.19 13.05
N ALA A 187 -0.94 9.63 12.88
CA ALA A 187 -2.00 9.45 13.88
C ALA A 187 -3.40 9.66 13.29
N GLY A 188 -4.43 9.23 14.01
CA GLY A 188 -5.83 9.58 13.77
C GLY A 188 -6.51 8.78 12.67
N ALA A 189 -7.50 9.39 12.00
CA ALA A 189 -8.21 8.76 10.90
C ALA A 189 -8.54 9.74 9.77
N SER A 190 -8.75 9.20 8.56
CA SER A 190 -9.13 9.99 7.39
C SER A 190 -10.40 10.81 7.67
N ARG A 191 -10.35 12.09 7.27
CA ARG A 191 -11.51 12.99 7.34
C ARG A 191 -12.45 12.68 6.18
N GLU A 192 -13.64 12.19 6.50
CA GLU A 192 -14.62 11.75 5.51
C GLU A 192 -16.00 12.36 5.82
N PRO A 193 -16.93 12.33 4.85
CA PRO A 193 -18.34 12.60 5.13
C PRO A 193 -18.90 11.69 6.24
N PRO A 194 -19.97 12.09 6.95
CA PRO A 194 -20.52 11.34 8.10
C PRO A 194 -20.70 9.85 7.84
N ASP A 195 -21.25 9.47 6.69
CA ASP A 195 -21.52 8.06 6.30
C ASP A 195 -20.27 7.17 6.19
N TYR A 196 -19.09 7.80 6.15
CA TYR A 196 -17.79 7.12 6.02
C TYR A 196 -16.81 7.50 7.13
N GLN A 197 -17.24 8.37 8.07
CA GLN A 197 -16.36 8.81 9.15
C GLN A 197 -16.14 7.68 10.16
N LEU A 198 -14.86 7.42 10.46
CA LEU A 198 -14.48 6.46 11.49
C LEU A 198 -14.67 7.10 12.87
N LEU A 199 -15.47 6.46 13.73
CA LEU A 199 -15.86 7.01 15.01
C LEU A 199 -14.83 6.70 16.10
N GLY A 200 -14.59 7.68 16.98
CA GLY A 200 -13.67 7.53 18.12
C GLY A 200 -12.20 7.75 17.77
N PHE A 201 -11.93 8.39 16.63
CA PHE A 201 -10.60 8.82 16.22
C PHE A 201 -10.54 10.33 16.09
N GLU A 202 -9.40 10.90 16.44
CA GLU A 202 -9.05 12.28 16.07
C GLU A 202 -8.85 12.39 14.55
N PRO A 203 -8.95 13.59 13.97
CA PRO A 203 -8.60 13.82 12.58
C PRO A 203 -7.18 13.36 12.28
N GLY A 204 -6.99 12.78 11.10
CA GLY A 204 -5.70 12.28 10.65
C GLY A 204 -4.64 13.37 10.47
N THR A 205 -3.39 12.96 10.58
CA THR A 205 -2.19 13.81 10.47
C THR A 205 -1.51 13.71 9.10
N GLU A 206 -2.25 13.27 8.09
CA GLU A 206 -1.75 13.27 6.71
C GLU A 206 -1.36 14.67 6.26
N ILE A 207 -0.16 14.83 5.66
CA ILE A 207 0.31 16.10 5.13
C ILE A 207 -0.27 16.42 3.75
N ALA A 208 -0.71 15.39 3.02
CA ALA A 208 -1.45 15.54 1.78
C ALA A 208 -2.28 14.30 1.48
N ARG A 209 -3.38 14.52 0.77
CA ARG A 209 -4.21 13.45 0.21
C ARG A 209 -4.56 13.79 -1.23
N ILE A 210 -4.27 12.87 -2.16
CA ILE A 210 -4.43 13.09 -3.60
C ILE A 210 -5.37 12.04 -4.15
N PHE A 211 -6.46 12.49 -4.78
CA PHE A 211 -7.42 11.61 -5.43
C PHE A 211 -7.25 11.65 -6.94
N PHE A 212 -7.42 10.49 -7.54
CA PHE A 212 -7.32 10.29 -8.99
C PHE A 212 -8.70 9.97 -9.54
N PRO A 213 -9.33 10.92 -10.27
CA PRO A 213 -10.63 10.67 -10.90
C PRO A 213 -10.59 9.44 -11.81
N PRO A 214 -11.62 8.56 -11.78
CA PRO A 214 -11.66 7.38 -12.61
C PRO A 214 -11.78 7.76 -14.10
N THR A 215 -11.07 7.03 -14.96
CA THR A 215 -11.14 7.18 -16.41
C THR A 215 -12.48 6.67 -16.98
N CYS A 216 -12.74 6.92 -18.27
CA CYS A 216 -13.89 6.33 -18.97
C CYS A 216 -13.86 4.79 -18.92
N LEU A 217 -12.68 4.16 -18.99
CA LEU A 217 -12.52 2.72 -18.87
C LEU A 217 -12.95 2.22 -17.48
N ALA A 218 -12.50 2.86 -16.39
CA ALA A 218 -12.91 2.49 -15.04
C ALA A 218 -14.43 2.59 -14.88
N ARG A 219 -15.05 3.67 -15.37
CA ARG A 219 -16.52 3.86 -15.35
C ARG A 219 -17.26 2.81 -16.18
N ALA A 220 -16.75 2.47 -17.36
CA ALA A 220 -17.38 1.47 -18.24
C ALA A 220 -17.29 0.03 -17.72
N THR A 221 -16.32 -0.24 -16.83
CA THR A 221 -16.13 -1.56 -16.22
C THR A 221 -16.81 -1.72 -14.87
N THR A 222 -17.45 -0.66 -14.35
CA THR A 222 -18.05 -0.60 -12.99
C THR A 222 -17.05 -0.94 -11.86
N GLN A 223 -15.77 -0.88 -12.17
CA GLN A 223 -14.71 -1.09 -11.19
C GLN A 223 -14.27 0.25 -10.61
N ARG A 224 -14.01 0.25 -9.30
CA ARG A 224 -13.31 1.37 -8.67
C ARG A 224 -11.87 1.38 -9.19
N ASN A 225 -11.36 2.55 -9.51
CA ASN A 225 -9.92 2.65 -9.69
C ASN A 225 -9.22 2.60 -8.33
N ILE A 226 -7.97 2.18 -8.34
CA ILE A 226 -7.17 1.97 -7.13
C ILE A 226 -5.70 2.21 -7.41
N VAL A 227 -4.98 2.84 -6.48
CA VAL A 227 -3.52 2.88 -6.52
C VAL A 227 -2.98 1.50 -6.14
N ILE A 228 -2.47 0.77 -7.14
CA ILE A 228 -1.92 -0.59 -6.94
C ILE A 228 -0.40 -0.62 -6.83
N GLY A 229 0.29 0.48 -7.12
CA GLY A 229 1.73 0.53 -7.11
C GLY A 229 2.29 1.92 -6.82
N LEU A 230 3.39 1.91 -6.06
CA LEU A 230 4.22 3.06 -5.73
C LEU A 230 5.65 2.70 -6.09
N ARG A 231 6.16 3.16 -7.25
CA ARG A 231 7.53 2.88 -7.71
C ARG A 231 8.40 4.11 -7.59
N LEU A 232 9.67 3.91 -7.26
CA LEU A 232 10.67 4.97 -7.35
C LEU A 232 11.47 4.85 -8.65
N MET A 233 11.64 5.96 -9.34
CA MET A 233 12.52 6.13 -10.49
C MET A 233 13.37 7.38 -10.29
N GLY A 234 14.59 7.20 -9.83
CA GLY A 234 15.40 8.31 -9.36
C GLY A 234 14.74 8.99 -8.14
N ARG A 235 14.45 10.28 -8.27
CA ARG A 235 13.71 11.09 -7.28
C ARG A 235 12.24 11.29 -7.64
N ALA A 236 11.69 10.52 -8.57
CA ALA A 236 10.28 10.54 -8.90
C ALA A 236 9.55 9.35 -8.29
N LEU A 237 8.38 9.60 -7.72
CA LEU A 237 7.43 8.57 -7.31
C LEU A 237 6.43 8.36 -8.44
N ILE A 238 6.44 7.16 -9.02
CA ILE A 238 5.44 6.75 -10.00
C ILE A 238 4.28 6.11 -9.24
N VAL A 239 3.12 6.75 -9.30
CA VAL A 239 1.86 6.25 -8.76
C VAL A 239 1.13 5.52 -9.87
N GLU A 240 0.92 4.22 -9.71
CA GLU A 240 0.23 3.37 -10.68
C GLU A 240 -1.21 3.17 -10.26
N THR A 241 -2.16 3.73 -11.01
CA THR A 241 -3.60 3.47 -10.80
C THR A 241 -4.10 2.42 -11.77
N GLN A 242 -4.78 1.40 -11.25
CA GLN A 242 -5.50 0.42 -12.07
C GLN A 242 -6.87 0.98 -12.42
N GLU A 243 -7.20 1.01 -13.71
CA GLU A 243 -8.40 1.66 -14.25
C GLU A 243 -9.37 0.68 -14.92
N GLY A 244 -9.09 -0.61 -14.88
CA GLY A 244 -9.94 -1.60 -15.55
C GLY A 244 -9.62 -3.03 -15.12
N PRO A 245 -10.28 -4.02 -15.71
CA PRO A 245 -10.05 -5.41 -15.40
C PRO A 245 -8.65 -5.86 -15.85
N GLY A 246 -7.99 -6.60 -14.98
CA GLY A 246 -6.64 -7.07 -15.19
C GLY A 246 -5.57 -6.08 -14.71
N SER A 247 -4.41 -6.62 -14.37
CA SER A 247 -3.30 -5.87 -13.75
C SER A 247 -2.51 -4.99 -14.73
N GLN A 248 -2.91 -4.90 -15.98
CA GLN A 248 -2.18 -4.18 -17.03
C GLN A 248 -2.85 -2.87 -17.45
N ALA A 249 -4.14 -2.64 -17.12
CA ALA A 249 -4.84 -1.40 -17.46
C ALA A 249 -4.46 -0.29 -16.45
N LEU A 250 -3.26 0.27 -16.61
CA LEU A 250 -2.66 1.20 -15.66
C LEU A 250 -2.51 2.60 -16.25
N ILE A 251 -2.66 3.59 -15.37
CA ILE A 251 -2.18 4.95 -15.58
C ILE A 251 -0.98 5.18 -14.65
N HIS A 252 0.09 5.72 -15.20
CA HIS A 252 1.27 6.14 -14.46
C HIS A 252 1.25 7.64 -14.25
N ARG A 253 1.46 8.09 -13.00
CA ARG A 253 1.59 9.51 -12.66
C ARG A 253 2.89 9.72 -11.92
N HIS A 254 3.70 10.64 -12.41
CA HIS A 254 5.06 10.90 -11.95
C HIS A 254 5.05 12.12 -11.03
N PHE A 255 5.30 11.89 -9.75
CA PHE A 255 5.41 12.94 -8.74
C PHE A 255 6.86 13.16 -8.35
N THR A 256 7.24 14.42 -8.19
CA THR A 256 8.56 14.85 -7.69
C THR A 256 8.42 15.63 -6.38
N ALA A 257 9.48 16.32 -5.98
CA ALA A 257 9.51 17.12 -4.75
C ALA A 257 8.28 18.05 -4.63
N GLY A 258 7.78 18.19 -3.41
CA GLY A 258 6.56 18.96 -3.13
C GLY A 258 5.29 18.36 -3.76
N LEU A 259 5.32 17.08 -4.12
CA LEU A 259 4.21 16.38 -4.79
C LEU A 259 3.84 17.01 -6.14
N ALA A 260 4.79 17.63 -6.86
CA ALA A 260 4.54 18.15 -8.19
C ALA A 260 4.27 17.00 -9.18
N LEU A 261 3.14 17.09 -9.90
CA LEU A 261 2.79 16.12 -10.96
C LEU A 261 3.45 16.55 -12.26
N GLU A 262 4.54 15.90 -12.66
CA GLU A 262 5.28 16.24 -13.87
C GLU A 262 4.73 15.57 -15.12
N ALA A 263 4.34 14.29 -15.01
CA ALA A 263 3.82 13.51 -16.12
C ALA A 263 2.65 12.63 -15.69
N ALA A 264 1.75 12.35 -16.62
CA ALA A 264 0.72 11.33 -16.50
C ALA A 264 0.55 10.67 -17.86
N GLU A 265 0.53 9.34 -17.91
CA GLU A 265 0.51 8.57 -19.15
C GLU A 265 -0.32 7.29 -19.02
N ALA A 266 -1.01 6.93 -20.09
CA ALA A 266 -1.71 5.66 -20.22
C ALA A 266 -0.72 4.58 -20.69
N THR A 267 -0.72 3.41 -20.02
CA THR A 267 0.11 2.28 -20.46
C THR A 267 -0.49 1.59 -21.69
N ASP A 268 0.33 0.85 -22.46
CA ASP A 268 -0.15 0.03 -23.57
C ASP A 268 -1.26 -0.94 -23.16
N GLY A 269 -1.17 -1.48 -21.93
CA GLY A 269 -2.20 -2.35 -21.38
C GLY A 269 -3.52 -1.63 -21.15
N PHE A 270 -3.49 -0.36 -20.73
CA PHE A 270 -4.66 0.48 -20.61
C PHE A 270 -5.27 0.76 -22.00
N LEU A 271 -4.46 1.21 -22.96
CA LEU A 271 -4.89 1.53 -24.31
C LEU A 271 -5.53 0.30 -25.00
N THR A 272 -4.92 -0.87 -24.85
CA THR A 272 -5.47 -2.14 -25.36
C THR A 272 -6.83 -2.48 -24.73
N ALA A 273 -6.96 -2.28 -23.42
CA ALA A 273 -8.22 -2.53 -22.72
C ALA A 273 -9.29 -1.51 -23.16
N HIS A 274 -8.92 -0.23 -23.26
CA HIS A 274 -9.82 0.82 -23.73
C HIS A 274 -10.34 0.53 -25.14
N GLU A 275 -9.46 0.21 -26.09
CA GLU A 275 -9.82 -0.13 -27.47
C GLU A 275 -10.79 -1.32 -27.52
N ARG A 276 -10.53 -2.36 -26.71
CA ARG A 276 -11.43 -3.50 -26.60
C ARG A 276 -12.85 -3.10 -26.17
N TYR A 277 -12.97 -2.25 -25.12
CA TYR A 277 -14.26 -1.80 -24.59
C TYR A 277 -14.97 -0.85 -25.56
N TRP A 278 -14.22 -0.03 -26.29
CA TRP A 278 -14.77 0.78 -27.38
C TRP A 278 -15.33 -0.11 -28.50
N ARG A 279 -14.57 -1.09 -28.99
CA ARG A 279 -15.06 -2.04 -30.03
C ARG A 279 -16.27 -2.86 -29.58
N MET A 280 -16.45 -3.06 -28.29
CA MET A 280 -17.63 -3.71 -27.70
C MET A 280 -18.81 -2.74 -27.52
N GLY A 281 -18.68 -1.47 -27.90
CA GLY A 281 -19.70 -0.44 -27.71
C GLY A 281 -19.96 -0.02 -26.26
N ARG A 282 -19.05 -0.34 -25.33
CA ARG A 282 -19.15 0.03 -23.91
C ARG A 282 -18.53 1.39 -23.62
N ILE A 283 -17.66 1.87 -24.47
CA ILE A 283 -17.09 3.22 -24.50
C ILE A 283 -17.49 3.83 -25.85
N GLY A 284 -17.92 5.10 -25.87
CA GLY A 284 -18.52 5.72 -27.05
C GLY A 284 -17.52 6.14 -28.13
N HIS A 285 -16.23 6.21 -27.84
CA HIS A 285 -15.20 6.76 -28.75
C HIS A 285 -13.83 6.09 -28.49
N PRO A 286 -12.89 6.14 -29.45
CA PRO A 286 -11.52 5.73 -29.24
C PRO A 286 -10.83 6.68 -28.25
N TRP A 287 -9.69 6.24 -27.70
CA TRP A 287 -8.89 7.07 -26.82
C TRP A 287 -8.43 8.36 -27.51
N THR A 288 -8.59 9.50 -26.83
CA THR A 288 -8.35 10.83 -27.40
C THR A 288 -7.21 11.56 -26.70
N LEU A 289 -6.63 12.58 -27.36
CA LEU A 289 -5.63 13.44 -26.74
C LEU A 289 -6.19 14.22 -25.54
N GLU A 290 -7.46 14.64 -25.59
CA GLU A 290 -8.12 15.31 -24.47
C GLU A 290 -8.20 14.40 -23.23
N GLU A 291 -8.47 13.12 -23.42
CA GLU A 291 -8.46 12.14 -22.34
C GLU A 291 -7.05 11.92 -21.80
N GLU A 292 -6.02 11.86 -22.66
CA GLU A 292 -4.63 11.79 -22.22
C GLU A 292 -4.24 13.02 -21.37
N GLU A 293 -4.59 14.22 -21.81
CA GLU A 293 -4.38 15.45 -21.04
C GLU A 293 -5.14 15.44 -19.71
N SER A 294 -6.36 14.87 -19.70
CA SER A 294 -7.19 14.77 -18.50
C SER A 294 -6.61 13.87 -17.40
N LEU A 295 -5.64 13.01 -17.70
CA LEU A 295 -4.94 12.19 -16.72
C LEU A 295 -4.18 13.02 -15.68
N ARG A 296 -3.88 14.29 -16.00
CA ARG A 296 -3.27 15.26 -15.09
C ARG A 296 -4.27 15.86 -14.09
N ASN A 297 -5.57 15.64 -14.27
CA ASN A 297 -6.57 16.13 -13.35
C ASN A 297 -6.53 15.30 -12.06
N ILE A 298 -6.07 15.91 -11.00
CA ILE A 298 -6.00 15.34 -9.65
C ILE A 298 -6.71 16.28 -8.67
N ILE A 299 -7.30 15.70 -7.63
CA ILE A 299 -7.90 16.47 -6.53
C ILE A 299 -6.96 16.38 -5.35
N ARG A 300 -6.46 17.52 -4.87
CA ARG A 300 -5.58 17.59 -3.68
C ARG A 300 -6.34 18.13 -2.49
N LEU A 301 -6.22 17.42 -1.39
CA LEU A 301 -6.57 17.94 -0.08
C LEU A 301 -5.28 18.08 0.72
N ILE A 302 -4.96 19.30 1.10
CA ILE A 302 -3.90 19.60 2.06
C ILE A 302 -4.65 20.01 3.33
N PRO A 303 -4.45 19.33 4.47
CA PRO A 303 -5.07 19.75 5.70
C PRO A 303 -4.69 21.20 6.03
N PRO A 304 -5.62 22.05 6.51
CA PRO A 304 -5.24 23.32 7.07
C PRO A 304 -4.37 23.03 8.29
N ASP A 305 -3.22 23.65 8.38
CA ASP A 305 -2.24 23.53 9.48
C ASP A 305 -1.36 22.26 9.44
N SER A 306 -0.75 21.97 8.30
CA SER A 306 0.41 21.04 8.22
C SER A 306 1.73 21.78 8.37
#